data_21432aad59712f8e6d28a672546bd32f
#
_entry.id   21432aad59712f8e6d28a672546bd32f
#
_cell.length_a   1.000
_cell.length_b   1.000
_cell.length_c   1.000
_cell.angle_alpha   90.00
_cell.angle_beta   90.00
_cell.angle_gamma   90.00
#
_symmetry.space_group_name_H-M   'P 1'
#
loop_
_entity.id
_entity.type
_entity.pdbx_description
1 polymer ?
#
loop_
_entity_poly.entity_id
_entity_poly.type
_entity_poly.pdbx_seq_one_letter_code
_entity_poly.pdbx_strand_id
1 'polypeptide(L)'
;MDRSMPKDDTLYAALVDRDSSYEGIFVVAVRTTGVFCRPTCTARKPKRENVEFFSTTNEALQHGYRPCKVCRPMEHRGAAPEWLAPLLEEIDAGSGLMMRDADLRLRGLDPSRVRHWFKKHHGMTFQAYLRALRVGQAFGRIRYGEKVASAAKMTRGTNTAESPAKF
;
A
#
# COMPACT_ATOMS: atom_id res chain seq x y z
N MET A 1 -15.87 -8.78 -19.13
CA MET A 1 -15.64 -10.18 -18.69
C MET A 1 -15.58 -10.14 -17.17
N ASP A 2 -16.61 -10.69 -16.58
CA ASP A 2 -16.71 -10.83 -15.13
C ASP A 2 -15.66 -11.85 -14.67
N ARG A 3 -14.55 -11.36 -14.10
CA ARG A 3 -13.58 -12.21 -13.43
C ARG A 3 -14.08 -12.47 -12.01
N SER A 4 -15.08 -13.34 -11.87
CA SER A 4 -15.44 -13.83 -10.56
C SER A 4 -14.21 -14.48 -9.93
N MET A 5 -13.82 -14.03 -8.75
CA MET A 5 -12.70 -14.63 -8.02
C MET A 5 -12.97 -16.12 -7.79
N PRO A 6 -11.96 -16.99 -7.93
CA PRO A 6 -12.08 -18.39 -7.54
C PRO A 6 -12.53 -18.53 -6.09
N LYS A 7 -13.07 -19.70 -5.74
CA LYS A 7 -13.46 -19.98 -4.35
C LYS A 7 -12.28 -19.84 -3.39
N ASP A 8 -12.56 -19.35 -2.20
CA ASP A 8 -11.57 -19.09 -1.14
C ASP A 8 -10.63 -20.28 -0.86
N ASP A 9 -11.14 -21.51 -0.93
CA ASP A 9 -10.31 -22.71 -0.69
C ASP A 9 -9.29 -22.94 -1.81
N THR A 10 -9.67 -22.62 -3.07
CA THR A 10 -8.73 -22.65 -4.20
C THR A 10 -7.66 -21.58 -4.05
N LEU A 11 -8.04 -20.39 -3.62
CA LEU A 11 -7.10 -19.28 -3.37
C LEU A 11 -6.14 -19.59 -2.22
N TYR A 12 -6.65 -20.26 -1.18
CA TYR A 12 -5.80 -20.67 -0.07
C TYR A 12 -4.81 -21.77 -0.47
N ALA A 13 -5.23 -22.75 -1.27
CA ALA A 13 -4.34 -23.76 -1.83
C ALA A 13 -3.23 -23.11 -2.67
N ALA A 14 -3.57 -22.19 -3.57
CA ALA A 14 -2.61 -21.43 -4.37
C ALA A 14 -1.63 -20.62 -3.49
N LEU A 15 -2.09 -20.07 -2.36
CA LEU A 15 -1.24 -19.40 -1.39
C LEU A 15 -0.25 -20.37 -0.73
N VAL A 16 -0.71 -21.54 -0.28
CA VAL A 16 0.12 -22.57 0.36
C VAL A 16 1.21 -23.06 -0.60
N ASP A 17 0.84 -23.33 -1.84
CA ASP A 17 1.73 -23.83 -2.88
C ASP A 17 2.62 -22.74 -3.50
N ARG A 18 2.36 -21.47 -3.16
CA ARG A 18 3.02 -20.30 -3.77
C ARG A 18 2.90 -20.32 -5.30
N ASP A 19 1.72 -20.65 -5.78
CA ASP A 19 1.47 -20.81 -7.21
C ASP A 19 1.58 -19.46 -7.95
N SER A 20 2.60 -19.35 -8.78
CA SER A 20 2.88 -18.14 -9.54
C SER A 20 1.86 -17.85 -10.64
N SER A 21 1.05 -18.83 -11.05
CA SER A 21 -0.02 -18.63 -12.03
C SER A 21 -1.12 -17.72 -11.50
N TYR A 22 -1.24 -17.59 -10.19
CA TYR A 22 -2.20 -16.71 -9.52
C TYR A 22 -1.67 -15.30 -9.24
N GLU A 23 -0.44 -14.99 -9.65
CA GLU A 23 0.09 -13.63 -9.51
C GLU A 23 -0.72 -12.62 -10.32
N GLY A 24 -1.14 -11.53 -9.64
CA GLY A 24 -1.98 -10.51 -10.25
C GLY A 24 -3.47 -10.86 -10.33
N ILE A 25 -3.87 -12.07 -9.90
CA ILE A 25 -5.28 -12.48 -9.82
C ILE A 25 -5.87 -12.10 -8.47
N PHE A 26 -5.11 -12.30 -7.38
CA PHE A 26 -5.53 -11.93 -6.04
C PHE A 26 -4.35 -11.50 -5.16
N VAL A 27 -4.66 -10.86 -4.05
CA VAL A 27 -3.76 -10.65 -2.92
C VAL A 27 -4.39 -11.22 -1.66
N VAL A 28 -3.55 -11.69 -0.74
CA VAL A 28 -3.99 -12.27 0.52
C VAL A 28 -3.72 -11.30 1.66
N ALA A 29 -4.72 -10.96 2.42
CA ALA A 29 -4.61 -10.14 3.62
C ALA A 29 -4.66 -11.02 4.87
N VAL A 30 -3.80 -10.71 5.84
CA VAL A 30 -3.68 -11.45 7.11
C VAL A 30 -4.27 -10.61 8.23
N ARG A 31 -5.41 -11.02 8.75
CA ARG A 31 -6.17 -10.28 9.78
C ARG A 31 -5.34 -10.02 11.04
N THR A 32 -4.57 -11.00 11.47
CA THR A 32 -3.78 -10.90 12.71
C THR A 32 -2.65 -9.87 12.63
N THR A 33 -2.07 -9.66 11.45
CA THR A 33 -0.94 -8.73 11.26
C THR A 33 -1.32 -7.44 10.54
N GLY A 34 -2.50 -7.37 9.93
CA GLY A 34 -2.95 -6.23 9.15
C GLY A 34 -2.16 -6.02 7.85
N VAL A 35 -1.52 -7.08 7.34
CA VAL A 35 -0.64 -7.04 6.17
C VAL A 35 -1.27 -7.79 5.01
N PHE A 36 -1.15 -7.28 3.79
CA PHE A 36 -1.48 -8.05 2.60
C PHE A 36 -0.23 -8.40 1.78
N CYS A 37 -0.28 -9.58 1.18
CA CYS A 37 0.83 -10.21 0.46
C CYS A 37 0.41 -10.66 -0.93
N ARG A 38 1.41 -10.94 -1.78
CA ARG A 38 1.22 -11.72 -3.01
C ARG A 38 1.03 -13.20 -2.68
N PRO A 39 0.40 -13.99 -3.56
CA PRO A 39 0.33 -15.46 -3.42
C PRO A 39 1.68 -16.12 -3.23
N THR A 40 2.69 -15.64 -3.95
CA THR A 40 4.06 -16.18 -3.97
C THR A 40 4.97 -15.66 -2.85
N CYS A 41 4.42 -14.93 -1.86
CA CYS A 41 5.21 -14.39 -0.75
C CYS A 41 5.99 -15.48 -0.02
N THR A 42 7.28 -15.21 0.27
CA THR A 42 8.16 -16.14 0.99
C THR A 42 7.98 -16.13 2.51
N ALA A 43 7.24 -15.17 3.04
CA ALA A 43 6.91 -15.09 4.46
C ALA A 43 6.16 -16.35 4.94
N ARG A 44 6.14 -16.55 6.28
CA ARG A 44 5.40 -17.65 6.89
C ARG A 44 3.92 -17.63 6.47
N LYS A 45 3.40 -18.79 6.08
CA LYS A 45 2.00 -18.92 5.68
C LYS A 45 1.07 -18.68 6.87
N PRO A 46 0.05 -17.82 6.72
CA PRO A 46 -0.97 -17.65 7.75
C PRO A 46 -1.92 -18.84 7.77
N LYS A 47 -2.60 -19.04 8.91
CA LYS A 47 -3.68 -20.02 8.99
C LYS A 47 -4.87 -19.59 8.13
N ARG A 48 -5.64 -20.55 7.61
CA ARG A 48 -6.81 -20.30 6.76
C ARG A 48 -7.83 -19.35 7.39
N GLU A 49 -8.07 -19.51 8.69
CA GLU A 49 -9.00 -18.70 9.47
C GLU A 49 -8.61 -17.22 9.59
N ASN A 50 -7.33 -16.89 9.34
CA ASN A 50 -6.78 -15.55 9.50
C ASN A 50 -6.57 -14.81 8.17
N VAL A 51 -7.06 -15.35 7.07
CA VAL A 51 -6.88 -14.73 5.74
C VAL A 51 -8.17 -14.24 5.15
N GLU A 52 -8.04 -13.17 4.39
CA GLU A 52 -9.04 -12.63 3.46
C GLU A 52 -8.39 -12.48 2.10
N PHE A 53 -9.16 -12.66 1.04
CA PHE A 53 -8.68 -12.53 -0.33
C PHE A 53 -9.31 -11.32 -1.01
N PHE A 54 -8.51 -10.56 -1.73
CA PHE A 54 -8.93 -9.39 -2.48
C PHE A 54 -8.47 -9.51 -3.92
N SER A 55 -9.27 -9.05 -4.85
CA SER A 55 -8.94 -9.09 -6.28
C SER A 55 -7.84 -8.09 -6.66
N THR A 56 -7.69 -7.03 -5.88
CA THR A 56 -6.71 -5.96 -6.13
C THR A 56 -6.02 -5.50 -4.85
N THR A 57 -4.81 -4.96 -5.02
CA THR A 57 -4.06 -4.30 -3.94
C THR A 57 -4.79 -3.07 -3.40
N ASN A 58 -5.51 -2.35 -4.27
CA ASN A 58 -6.30 -1.19 -3.87
C ASN A 58 -7.44 -1.56 -2.92
N GLU A 59 -8.13 -2.65 -3.21
CA GLU A 59 -9.20 -3.17 -2.36
C GLU A 59 -8.67 -3.55 -0.97
N ALA A 60 -7.55 -4.25 -0.88
CA ALA A 60 -6.89 -4.56 0.39
C ALA A 60 -6.51 -3.30 1.18
N LEU A 61 -6.00 -2.25 0.51
CA LEU A 61 -5.70 -0.96 1.14
C LEU A 61 -6.96 -0.28 1.69
N GLN A 62 -8.08 -0.29 0.93
CA GLN A 62 -9.35 0.29 1.37
C GLN A 62 -9.90 -0.42 2.61
N HIS A 63 -9.65 -1.72 2.75
CA HIS A 63 -9.96 -2.51 3.94
C HIS A 63 -8.97 -2.32 5.10
N GLY A 64 -8.02 -1.38 4.98
CA GLY A 64 -7.11 -1.01 6.04
C GLY A 64 -5.91 -1.94 6.23
N TYR A 65 -5.62 -2.79 5.25
CA TYR A 65 -4.41 -3.61 5.24
C TYR A 65 -3.23 -2.81 4.68
N ARG A 66 -2.03 -3.04 5.20
CA ARG A 66 -0.79 -2.45 4.68
C ARG A 66 -0.03 -3.44 3.80
N PRO A 67 0.73 -2.97 2.82
CA PRO A 67 1.55 -3.85 1.98
C PRO A 67 2.65 -4.54 2.77
N CYS A 68 2.92 -5.79 2.41
CA CYS A 68 4.01 -6.58 2.97
C CYS A 68 5.36 -6.01 2.55
N LYS A 69 6.29 -5.84 3.51
CA LYS A 69 7.66 -5.37 3.23
C LYS A 69 8.54 -6.43 2.56
N VAL A 70 8.19 -7.71 2.69
CA VAL A 70 8.97 -8.82 2.12
C VAL A 70 8.68 -9.00 0.63
N CYS A 71 7.40 -9.18 0.25
CA CYS A 71 7.03 -9.41 -1.15
C CYS A 71 6.66 -8.13 -1.90
N ARG A 72 6.52 -6.99 -1.22
CA ARG A 72 6.22 -5.67 -1.78
C ARG A 72 5.11 -5.73 -2.86
N PRO A 73 3.88 -6.08 -2.48
CA PRO A 73 2.81 -6.38 -3.43
C PRO A 73 2.38 -5.17 -4.27
N MET A 74 2.74 -3.96 -3.85
CA MET A 74 2.48 -2.73 -4.58
C MET A 74 3.53 -2.45 -5.66
N GLU A 75 4.71 -3.06 -5.58
CA GLU A 75 5.74 -2.91 -6.59
C GLU A 75 5.40 -3.73 -7.84
N HIS A 76 5.59 -3.11 -9.01
CA HIS A 76 5.49 -3.83 -10.27
C HIS A 76 6.60 -4.88 -10.36
N ARG A 77 6.34 -6.01 -11.03
CA ARG A 77 7.37 -7.00 -11.40
C ARG A 77 8.27 -6.47 -12.53
N GLY A 78 8.87 -5.37 -12.32
CA GLY A 78 9.86 -4.73 -13.15
C GLY A 78 10.52 -3.70 -12.26
N ALA A 79 11.81 -3.54 -12.36
CA ALA A 79 12.50 -2.50 -11.60
C ALA A 79 11.79 -1.17 -11.83
N ALA A 80 11.49 -0.47 -10.74
CA ALA A 80 11.01 0.90 -10.86
C ALA A 80 12.01 1.70 -11.72
N PRO A 81 11.56 2.62 -12.56
CA PRO A 81 12.48 3.46 -13.30
C PRO A 81 13.46 4.15 -12.36
N GLU A 82 14.74 4.22 -12.75
CA GLU A 82 15.80 4.82 -11.92
C GLU A 82 15.42 6.21 -11.37
N TRP A 83 14.71 7.01 -12.17
CA TRP A 83 14.26 8.35 -11.76
C TRP A 83 13.22 8.33 -10.63
N LEU A 84 12.52 7.21 -10.43
CA LEU A 84 11.45 7.06 -9.43
C LEU A 84 11.90 6.22 -8.23
N ALA A 85 12.93 5.40 -8.36
CA ALA A 85 13.38 4.48 -7.33
C ALA A 85 13.64 5.18 -5.97
N PRO A 86 14.34 6.33 -5.88
CA PRO A 86 14.56 7.02 -4.61
C PRO A 86 13.28 7.46 -3.92
N LEU A 87 12.26 7.88 -4.70
CA LEU A 87 10.96 8.28 -4.17
C LEU A 87 10.21 7.09 -3.57
N LEU A 88 10.26 5.94 -4.25
CA LEU A 88 9.61 4.72 -3.75
C LEU A 88 10.29 4.20 -2.48
N GLU A 89 11.62 4.25 -2.40
CA GLU A 89 12.37 3.90 -1.19
C GLU A 89 12.00 4.81 -0.01
N GLU A 90 11.86 6.12 -0.23
CA GLU A 90 11.43 7.07 0.78
C GLU A 90 10.01 6.77 1.29
N ILE A 91 9.11 6.43 0.40
CA ILE A 91 7.72 6.04 0.73
C ILE A 91 7.71 4.72 1.52
N ASP A 92 8.49 3.73 1.10
CA ASP A 92 8.58 2.42 1.76
C ASP A 92 9.19 2.51 3.16
N ALA A 93 10.12 3.44 3.36
CA ALA A 93 10.66 3.76 4.68
C ALA A 93 9.63 4.43 5.62
N GLY A 94 8.45 4.77 5.08
CA GLY A 94 7.38 5.45 5.83
C GLY A 94 7.55 6.97 5.92
N SER A 95 8.59 7.52 5.31
CA SER A 95 8.77 8.94 5.09
C SER A 95 8.04 9.39 3.81
N GLY A 96 7.78 10.66 3.67
CA GLY A 96 7.23 11.20 2.41
C GLY A 96 5.74 10.89 2.16
N LEU A 97 5.02 10.32 3.10
CA LEU A 97 3.59 10.02 2.93
C LEU A 97 2.68 11.26 2.82
N MET A 98 3.23 12.44 3.03
CA MET A 98 2.53 13.74 2.96
C MET A 98 3.05 14.64 1.83
N MET A 99 3.72 14.06 0.84
CA MET A 99 4.28 14.83 -0.28
C MET A 99 3.23 15.53 -1.12
N ARG A 100 3.54 16.78 -1.48
CA ARG A 100 2.80 17.60 -2.45
C ARG A 100 3.60 17.74 -3.74
N ASP A 101 3.01 18.35 -4.76
CA ASP A 101 3.69 18.62 -6.04
C ASP A 101 4.97 19.45 -5.86
N ALA A 102 4.98 20.39 -4.90
CA ALA A 102 6.18 21.19 -4.59
C ALA A 102 7.33 20.30 -4.09
N ASP A 103 7.03 19.32 -3.24
CA ASP A 103 8.03 18.39 -2.69
C ASP A 103 8.62 17.49 -3.78
N LEU A 104 7.82 17.10 -4.77
CA LEU A 104 8.30 16.37 -5.95
C LEU A 104 9.26 17.21 -6.78
N ARG A 105 8.91 18.48 -7.03
CA ARG A 105 9.79 19.41 -7.78
C ARG A 105 11.13 19.65 -7.07
N LEU A 106 11.12 19.76 -5.74
CA LEU A 106 12.35 19.90 -4.94
C LEU A 106 13.28 18.68 -5.09
N ARG A 107 12.72 17.50 -5.39
CA ARG A 107 13.46 16.26 -5.69
C ARG A 107 13.84 16.13 -7.17
N GLY A 108 13.60 17.16 -7.98
CA GLY A 108 13.84 17.12 -9.41
C GLY A 108 12.84 16.24 -10.20
N LEU A 109 11.69 15.92 -9.59
CA LEU A 109 10.67 15.08 -10.21
C LEU A 109 9.55 15.93 -10.81
N ASP A 110 9.13 15.60 -12.02
CA ASP A 110 7.94 16.18 -12.63
C ASP A 110 6.68 15.54 -12.01
N PRO A 111 5.81 16.34 -11.35
CA PRO A 111 4.60 15.81 -10.75
C PRO A 111 3.64 15.13 -11.74
N SER A 112 3.61 15.61 -12.99
CA SER A 112 2.76 15.01 -14.03
C SER A 112 3.25 13.64 -14.44
N ARG A 113 4.58 13.47 -14.56
CA ARG A 113 5.23 12.19 -14.86
C ARG A 113 5.01 11.18 -13.73
N VAL A 114 5.12 11.62 -12.47
CA VAL A 114 4.84 10.79 -11.29
C VAL A 114 3.39 10.34 -11.29
N ARG A 115 2.43 11.27 -11.46
CA ARG A 115 0.99 10.96 -11.51
C ARG A 115 0.66 9.97 -12.63
N HIS A 116 1.21 10.17 -13.82
CA HIS A 116 0.99 9.27 -14.95
C HIS A 116 1.50 7.86 -14.65
N TRP A 117 2.70 7.75 -14.09
CA TRP A 117 3.28 6.46 -13.72
C TRP A 117 2.41 5.73 -12.69
N PHE A 118 2.00 6.41 -11.59
CA PHE A 118 1.14 5.80 -10.58
C PHE A 118 -0.22 5.38 -11.14
N LYS A 119 -0.83 6.21 -12.01
CA LYS A 119 -2.09 5.86 -12.66
C LYS A 119 -1.95 4.62 -13.54
N LYS A 120 -0.87 4.51 -14.28
CA LYS A 120 -0.59 3.36 -15.16
C LYS A 120 -0.29 2.08 -14.39
N HIS A 121 0.49 2.15 -13.32
CA HIS A 121 1.00 0.97 -12.62
C HIS A 121 0.21 0.56 -11.38
N HIS A 122 -0.49 1.49 -10.75
CA HIS A 122 -1.31 1.24 -9.56
C HIS A 122 -2.80 1.51 -9.77
N GLY A 123 -3.20 1.98 -10.94
CA GLY A 123 -4.60 2.31 -11.24
C GLY A 123 -5.15 3.52 -10.48
N MET A 124 -4.34 4.17 -9.66
CA MET A 124 -4.74 5.32 -8.83
C MET A 124 -3.75 6.48 -8.94
N THR A 125 -4.16 7.67 -8.51
CA THR A 125 -3.27 8.83 -8.49
C THR A 125 -2.22 8.70 -7.38
N PHE A 126 -1.08 9.39 -7.53
CA PHE A 126 -0.03 9.44 -6.51
C PHE A 126 -0.56 9.86 -5.13
N GLN A 127 -1.42 10.88 -5.08
CA GLN A 127 -2.01 11.34 -3.82
C GLN A 127 -2.97 10.32 -3.20
N ALA A 128 -3.74 9.60 -4.02
CA ALA A 128 -4.61 8.51 -3.55
C ALA A 128 -3.77 7.35 -2.99
N TYR A 129 -2.66 7.01 -3.63
CA TYR A 129 -1.72 6.00 -3.17
C TYR A 129 -1.13 6.36 -1.79
N LEU A 130 -0.59 7.57 -1.62
CA LEU A 130 -0.07 8.02 -0.33
C LEU A 130 -1.14 8.05 0.77
N ARG A 131 -2.37 8.49 0.42
CA ARG A 131 -3.49 8.46 1.37
C ARG A 131 -3.82 7.05 1.82
N ALA A 132 -3.88 6.10 0.90
CA ALA A 132 -4.16 4.69 1.20
C ALA A 132 -3.09 4.10 2.12
N LEU A 133 -1.81 4.39 1.90
CA LEU A 133 -0.72 3.96 2.78
C LEU A 133 -0.85 4.54 4.20
N ARG A 134 -1.17 5.84 4.33
CA ARG A 134 -1.39 6.47 5.65
C ARG A 134 -2.54 5.83 6.40
N VAL A 135 -3.66 5.60 5.71
CA VAL A 135 -4.82 4.94 6.29
C VAL A 135 -4.47 3.52 6.75
N GLY A 136 -3.78 2.74 5.90
CA GLY A 136 -3.32 1.40 6.27
C GLY A 136 -2.38 1.38 7.48
N GLN A 137 -1.46 2.34 7.58
CA GLN A 137 -0.58 2.49 8.75
C GLN A 137 -1.37 2.86 10.02
N ALA A 138 -2.33 3.78 9.91
CA ALA A 138 -3.16 4.18 11.04
C ALA A 138 -4.00 3.00 11.57
N PHE A 139 -4.62 2.22 10.69
CA PHE A 139 -5.34 1.01 11.07
C PHE A 139 -4.42 -0.05 11.69
N GLY A 140 -3.21 -0.22 11.17
CA GLY A 140 -2.21 -1.11 11.75
C GLY A 140 -1.92 -0.74 13.21
N ARG A 141 -1.71 0.54 13.50
CA ARG A 141 -1.45 1.05 14.87
C ARG A 141 -2.63 0.83 15.80
N ILE A 142 -3.86 1.06 15.35
CA ILE A 142 -5.08 0.82 16.14
C ILE A 142 -5.21 -0.67 16.51
N ARG A 143 -4.91 -1.58 15.59
CA ARG A 143 -4.91 -3.03 15.86
C ARG A 143 -3.92 -3.43 16.95
N TYR A 144 -2.81 -2.71 17.08
CA TYR A 144 -1.81 -2.94 18.14
C TYR A 144 -2.08 -2.15 19.43
N GLY A 145 -3.32 -1.63 19.62
CA GLY A 145 -3.78 -1.02 20.86
C GLY A 145 -3.52 0.49 20.99
N GLU A 146 -3.10 1.16 19.92
CA GLU A 146 -3.00 2.62 19.94
C GLU A 146 -4.38 3.29 19.92
N LYS A 147 -4.53 4.39 20.66
CA LYS A 147 -5.80 5.14 20.69
C LYS A 147 -6.15 5.68 19.29
N VAL A 148 -7.41 5.51 18.89
CA VAL A 148 -7.92 5.96 17.57
C VAL A 148 -7.59 7.43 17.28
N ALA A 149 -7.69 8.30 18.29
CA ALA A 149 -7.36 9.73 18.16
C ALA A 149 -5.91 10.00 17.76
N SER A 150 -4.97 9.20 18.26
CA SER A 150 -3.54 9.31 17.91
C SER A 150 -3.26 8.80 16.50
N ALA A 151 -3.84 7.68 16.11
CA ALA A 151 -3.71 7.12 14.77
C ALA A 151 -4.36 8.02 13.70
N ALA A 152 -5.49 8.65 14.00
CA ALA A 152 -6.20 9.56 13.10
C ALA A 152 -5.42 10.82 12.74
N LYS A 153 -4.50 11.29 13.58
CA LYS A 153 -3.62 12.43 13.26
C LYS A 153 -2.74 12.18 12.02
N MET A 154 -2.37 10.94 11.77
CA MET A 154 -1.55 10.58 10.59
C MET A 154 -2.34 10.64 9.27
N THR A 155 -3.65 10.49 9.31
CA THR A 155 -4.50 10.53 8.09
C THR A 155 -4.91 11.94 7.70
N ARG A 156 -4.94 12.87 8.67
CA ARG A 156 -5.19 14.28 8.43
C ARG A 156 -3.86 14.97 8.17
N GLY A 157 -3.68 15.52 6.96
CA GLY A 157 -2.60 16.46 6.74
C GLY A 157 -2.74 17.60 7.76
N THR A 158 -1.72 17.80 8.59
CA THR A 158 -1.65 18.97 9.46
C THR A 158 -1.59 20.20 8.57
N ASN A 159 -2.75 20.83 8.36
CA ASN A 159 -2.85 22.22 7.93
C ASN A 159 -2.54 23.09 9.15
N THR A 160 -1.36 23.01 9.68
CA THR A 160 -0.79 24.07 10.50
C THR A 160 0.07 24.92 9.59
N ALA A 161 -0.59 25.83 8.87
CA ALA A 161 0.04 27.08 8.53
C ALA A 161 0.26 27.83 9.85
N GLU A 162 1.41 27.63 10.46
CA GLU A 162 1.92 28.61 11.43
C GLU A 162 2.24 29.88 10.63
N SER A 163 1.34 30.85 10.76
CA SER A 163 1.63 32.23 10.42
C SER A 163 2.82 32.68 11.25
N PRO A 164 3.90 33.18 10.64
CA PRO A 164 4.96 33.82 11.41
C PRO A 164 4.38 35.06 12.08
N ALA A 165 4.45 35.07 13.40
CA ALA A 165 4.13 36.26 14.20
C ALA A 165 4.97 37.43 13.71
N LYS A 166 4.29 38.53 13.40
CA LYS A 166 4.92 39.84 13.18
C LYS A 166 5.50 40.32 14.48
N PHE A 167 6.76 40.60 14.47
CA PHE A 167 7.41 41.64 15.30
C PHE A 167 7.99 42.69 14.39
#